data_434e70862eb42506f85625a659352402
#
_entry.id   434e70862eb42506f85625a659352402
#
_cell.length_a   1.000
_cell.length_b   1.000
_cell.length_c   1.000
_cell.angle_alpha   90.00
_cell.angle_beta   90.00
_cell.angle_gamma   90.00
#
_symmetry.space_group_name_H-M   'P 1'
#
loop_
_entity.id
_entity.type
_entity.pdbx_description
1 polymer ?
#
loop_
_entity_poly.entity_id
_entity_poly.type
_entity_poly.pdbx_seq_one_letter_code
_entity_poly.pdbx_strand_id
1 'polypeptide(L)'
;MIQLLLIRHGATAGNLEKRYVGRTDEPLCDVGVAQVKVLRKHNFQADFLYVSPMLRTRQTAELLFPKKDYTFVDDFRETDFGVFEGKTAAELSTSPEYQMWIESMCLDPIPQGESVTDFKARCCVAFESVMKNLPDNSSAAFVVHGGVIMSILEAYTKPKRNFYDYHIGNGEYIWTTYDQLSRVILEMNFGI
;
A
#
# COMPACT_ATOMS: atom_id res chain seq x y z
N MET A 1 -16.16 -12.17 -10.75
CA MET A 1 -14.68 -12.02 -10.71
C MET A 1 -14.32 -10.57 -10.95
N ILE A 2 -13.43 -9.99 -10.15
CA ILE A 2 -12.98 -8.60 -10.30
C ILE A 2 -11.50 -8.59 -10.65
N GLN A 3 -11.10 -7.84 -11.68
CA GLN A 3 -9.69 -7.60 -11.99
C GLN A 3 -9.15 -6.53 -11.06
N LEU A 4 -8.04 -6.79 -10.41
CA LEU A 4 -7.39 -5.87 -9.48
C LEU A 4 -6.02 -5.43 -9.98
N LEU A 5 -5.76 -4.15 -9.86
CA LEU A 5 -4.46 -3.55 -10.06
C LEU A 5 -4.05 -2.85 -8.75
N LEU A 6 -3.10 -3.44 -8.04
CA LEU A 6 -2.56 -2.88 -6.80
C LEU A 6 -1.25 -2.16 -7.12
N ILE A 7 -1.17 -0.86 -6.89
CA ILE A 7 -0.01 -0.01 -7.23
C ILE A 7 0.54 0.61 -5.95
N ARG A 8 1.81 0.39 -5.66
CA ARG A 8 2.51 1.17 -4.66
C ARG A 8 2.95 2.51 -5.25
N HIS A 9 2.72 3.60 -4.52
CA HIS A 9 3.15 4.94 -4.93
C HIS A 9 4.66 4.99 -5.29
N GLY A 10 5.04 5.94 -6.13
CA GLY A 10 6.44 6.23 -6.43
C GLY A 10 7.22 6.69 -5.19
N ALA A 11 8.55 6.63 -5.23
CA ALA A 11 9.39 6.99 -4.09
C ALA A 11 9.22 8.45 -3.64
N THR A 12 9.29 8.67 -2.32
CA THR A 12 9.47 9.97 -1.68
C THR A 12 10.93 10.16 -1.26
N ALA A 13 11.32 11.33 -0.79
CA ALA A 13 12.65 11.56 -0.25
C ALA A 13 12.93 10.63 0.94
N GLY A 14 11.97 10.52 1.88
CA GLY A 14 12.10 9.63 3.03
C GLY A 14 12.24 8.16 2.65
N ASN A 15 11.58 7.70 1.56
CA ASN A 15 11.77 6.33 1.06
C ASN A 15 13.19 6.08 0.57
N LEU A 16 13.80 7.03 -0.15
CA LEU A 16 15.19 6.91 -0.61
C LEU A 16 16.18 6.87 0.57
N GLU A 17 15.88 7.61 1.63
CA GLU A 17 16.66 7.63 2.86
C GLU A 17 16.33 6.45 3.81
N LYS A 18 15.44 5.56 3.43
CA LYS A 18 14.98 4.40 4.25
C LYS A 18 14.38 4.83 5.60
N ARG A 19 13.68 5.96 5.62
CA ARG A 19 12.95 6.45 6.79
C ARG A 19 11.59 5.74 6.90
N TYR A 20 11.10 5.62 8.12
CA TYR A 20 9.72 5.23 8.37
C TYR A 20 8.80 6.39 7.95
N VAL A 21 8.05 6.23 6.87
CA VAL A 21 7.17 7.25 6.29
C VAL A 21 5.75 6.70 6.25
N GLY A 22 5.00 6.94 7.29
CA GLY A 22 3.62 6.54 7.41
C GLY A 22 2.66 7.71 7.26
N ARG A 23 2.41 8.43 8.35
CA ARG A 23 1.51 9.60 8.39
C ARG A 23 2.14 10.87 7.84
N THR A 24 3.45 10.93 7.76
CA THR A 24 4.15 12.05 7.13
C THR A 24 3.72 12.18 5.67
N ASP A 25 3.18 13.34 5.29
CA ASP A 25 2.59 13.56 3.97
C ASP A 25 3.58 14.17 2.99
N GLU A 26 4.56 13.38 2.59
CA GLU A 26 5.61 13.76 1.64
C GLU A 26 5.12 13.66 0.18
N PRO A 27 5.59 14.58 -0.71
CA PRO A 27 5.41 14.44 -2.16
C PRO A 27 6.31 13.35 -2.74
N LEU A 28 6.01 12.95 -3.98
CA LEU A 28 6.97 12.19 -4.79
C LEU A 28 8.25 13.00 -4.98
N CYS A 29 9.40 12.34 -4.87
CA CYS A 29 10.67 12.91 -5.33
C CYS A 29 10.87 12.67 -6.84
N ASP A 30 11.89 13.25 -7.45
CA ASP A 30 12.16 13.12 -8.89
C ASP A 30 12.32 11.65 -9.32
N VAL A 31 12.96 10.84 -8.49
CA VAL A 31 13.07 9.38 -8.73
C VAL A 31 11.70 8.73 -8.73
N GLY A 32 10.84 9.06 -7.75
CA GLY A 32 9.48 8.54 -7.68
C GLY A 32 8.63 8.95 -8.87
N VAL A 33 8.73 10.21 -9.30
CA VAL A 33 8.06 10.67 -10.53
C VAL A 33 8.55 9.90 -11.75
N ALA A 34 9.86 9.66 -11.87
CA ALA A 34 10.43 8.88 -12.98
C ALA A 34 9.92 7.43 -12.96
N GLN A 35 9.91 6.76 -11.78
CA GLN A 35 9.34 5.41 -11.61
C GLN A 35 7.91 5.33 -12.13
N VAL A 36 7.05 6.26 -11.67
CA VAL A 36 5.63 6.28 -12.07
C VAL A 36 5.47 6.56 -13.56
N LYS A 37 6.29 7.46 -14.14
CA LYS A 37 6.24 7.74 -15.59
C LYS A 37 6.58 6.53 -16.44
N VAL A 38 7.49 5.66 -16.00
CA VAL A 38 7.81 4.39 -16.69
C VAL A 38 6.58 3.49 -16.76
N LEU A 39 5.75 3.44 -15.71
CA LEU A 39 4.53 2.63 -15.67
C LEU A 39 3.47 3.08 -16.69
N ARG A 40 3.51 4.31 -17.18
CA ARG A 40 2.56 4.80 -18.20
C ARG A 40 2.60 4.01 -19.49
N LYS A 41 3.71 3.32 -19.81
CA LYS A 41 3.82 2.42 -20.97
C LYS A 41 2.76 1.30 -20.98
N HIS A 42 2.28 0.91 -19.79
CA HIS A 42 1.28 -0.17 -19.65
C HIS A 42 -0.15 0.32 -19.95
N ASN A 43 -0.37 1.63 -20.03
CA ASN A 43 -1.69 2.23 -20.30
C ASN A 43 -2.81 1.60 -19.45
N PHE A 44 -2.59 1.54 -18.15
CA PHE A 44 -3.54 0.91 -17.21
C PHE A 44 -4.95 1.46 -17.39
N GLN A 45 -5.92 0.55 -17.42
CA GLN A 45 -7.33 0.86 -17.44
C GLN A 45 -7.99 0.20 -16.23
N ALA A 46 -8.95 0.89 -15.64
CA ALA A 46 -9.79 0.34 -14.57
C ALA A 46 -11.15 1.06 -14.60
N ASP A 47 -12.22 0.36 -14.28
CA ASP A 47 -13.55 0.97 -14.16
C ASP A 47 -13.60 1.89 -12.93
N PHE A 48 -12.99 1.44 -11.83
CA PHE A 48 -12.94 2.14 -10.56
C PHE A 48 -11.50 2.40 -10.13
N LEU A 49 -11.28 3.57 -9.50
CA LEU A 49 -9.97 3.96 -8.98
C LEU A 49 -10.10 4.40 -7.52
N TYR A 50 -9.41 3.68 -6.64
CA TYR A 50 -9.36 3.95 -5.21
C TYR A 50 -7.96 4.40 -4.82
N VAL A 51 -7.88 5.47 -4.05
CA VAL A 51 -6.60 6.12 -3.74
C VAL A 51 -6.50 6.39 -2.23
N SER A 52 -5.36 6.10 -1.63
CA SER A 52 -5.05 6.61 -0.29
C SER A 52 -5.00 8.14 -0.33
N PRO A 53 -5.49 8.87 0.69
CA PRO A 53 -5.54 10.33 0.64
C PRO A 53 -4.17 11.01 0.79
N MET A 54 -3.07 10.27 0.94
CA MET A 54 -1.72 10.83 1.08
C MET A 54 -1.22 11.45 -0.23
N LEU A 55 -0.44 12.53 -0.14
CA LEU A 55 0.02 13.29 -1.30
C LEU A 55 0.75 12.42 -2.34
N ARG A 56 1.67 11.56 -1.91
CA ARG A 56 2.43 10.64 -2.77
C ARG A 56 1.54 9.67 -3.57
N THR A 57 0.45 9.20 -3.00
CA THR A 57 -0.51 8.31 -3.69
C THR A 57 -1.39 9.09 -4.66
N ARG A 58 -1.83 10.30 -4.29
CA ARG A 58 -2.57 11.19 -5.19
C ARG A 58 -1.74 11.55 -6.43
N GLN A 59 -0.51 12.00 -6.23
CA GLN A 59 0.40 12.33 -7.34
C GLN A 59 0.67 11.12 -8.24
N THR A 60 0.80 9.92 -7.66
CA THR A 60 0.95 8.67 -8.43
C THR A 60 -0.31 8.40 -9.27
N ALA A 61 -1.50 8.52 -8.67
CA ALA A 61 -2.78 8.33 -9.36
C ALA A 61 -2.96 9.34 -10.52
N GLU A 62 -2.69 10.61 -10.27
CA GLU A 62 -2.80 11.68 -11.28
C GLU A 62 -1.85 11.46 -12.47
N LEU A 63 -0.65 10.95 -12.22
CA LEU A 63 0.32 10.62 -13.27
C LEU A 63 -0.10 9.40 -14.10
N LEU A 64 -0.68 8.35 -13.47
CA LEU A 64 -1.04 7.11 -14.15
C LEU A 64 -2.41 7.15 -14.80
N PHE A 65 -3.36 7.82 -14.18
CA PHE A 65 -4.77 7.90 -14.61
C PHE A 65 -5.21 9.36 -14.81
N PRO A 66 -4.60 10.09 -15.73
CA PRO A 66 -4.93 11.50 -15.94
C PRO A 66 -6.41 11.65 -16.32
N LYS A 67 -7.11 12.55 -15.65
CA LYS A 67 -8.54 12.87 -15.87
C LYS A 67 -9.52 11.77 -15.43
N LYS A 68 -9.08 10.72 -14.74
CA LYS A 68 -9.97 9.72 -14.16
C LYS A 68 -10.36 10.15 -12.76
N ASP A 69 -11.66 10.12 -12.50
CA ASP A 69 -12.17 10.32 -11.14
C ASP A 69 -11.73 9.16 -10.24
N TYR A 70 -11.45 9.47 -8.99
CA TYR A 70 -11.06 8.48 -8.00
C TYR A 70 -11.75 8.73 -6.65
N THR A 71 -11.89 7.65 -5.90
CA THR A 71 -12.45 7.67 -4.55
C THR A 71 -11.33 7.57 -3.53
N PHE A 72 -11.28 8.50 -2.59
CA PHE A 72 -10.40 8.37 -1.43
C PHE A 72 -10.91 7.33 -0.46
N VAL A 73 -9.98 6.53 0.07
CA VAL A 73 -10.25 5.58 1.14
C VAL A 73 -9.27 5.88 2.28
N ASP A 74 -9.78 6.50 3.35
CA ASP A 74 -8.97 6.97 4.47
C ASP A 74 -8.20 5.83 5.15
N ASP A 75 -8.83 4.68 5.31
CA ASP A 75 -8.24 3.49 5.92
C ASP A 75 -7.14 2.84 5.06
N PHE A 76 -6.88 3.34 3.85
CA PHE A 76 -5.71 2.96 3.05
C PHE A 76 -4.48 3.85 3.30
N ARG A 77 -4.46 4.70 4.32
CA ARG A 77 -3.23 5.35 4.77
C ARG A 77 -2.21 4.31 5.22
N GLU A 78 -0.92 4.63 5.07
CA GLU A 78 0.17 3.76 5.57
C GLU A 78 0.15 3.70 7.10
N THR A 79 0.89 2.76 7.66
CA THR A 79 1.07 2.59 9.11
C THR A 79 1.42 3.91 9.78
N ASP A 80 0.77 4.21 10.90
CA ASP A 80 1.18 5.29 11.79
C ASP A 80 2.40 4.84 12.60
N PHE A 81 3.59 5.30 12.20
CA PHE A 81 4.84 4.93 12.87
C PHE A 81 5.12 5.74 14.14
N GLY A 82 4.19 6.60 14.60
CA GLY A 82 4.29 7.30 15.87
C GLY A 82 5.66 7.94 16.11
N VAL A 83 6.33 7.57 17.20
CA VAL A 83 7.66 8.13 17.55
C VAL A 83 8.79 7.72 16.59
N PHE A 84 8.54 6.78 15.67
CA PHE A 84 9.52 6.35 14.65
C PHE A 84 9.39 7.13 13.34
N GLU A 85 8.31 7.91 13.15
CA GLU A 85 8.10 8.71 11.93
C GLU A 85 9.33 9.58 11.59
N GLY A 86 9.70 9.56 10.31
CA GLY A 86 10.78 10.36 9.76
C GLY A 86 12.19 9.91 10.14
N LYS A 87 12.35 8.81 10.89
CA LYS A 87 13.64 8.29 11.32
C LYS A 87 14.00 7.02 10.56
N THR A 88 15.30 6.78 10.41
CA THR A 88 15.83 5.52 9.87
C THR A 88 15.99 4.46 10.98
N ALA A 89 16.08 3.19 10.60
CA ALA A 89 16.42 2.12 11.55
C ALA A 89 17.76 2.36 12.28
N ALA A 90 18.75 2.97 11.59
CA ALA A 90 20.04 3.31 12.18
C ALA A 90 19.92 4.40 13.26
N GLU A 91 19.14 5.45 12.99
CA GLU A 91 18.85 6.52 13.97
C GLU A 91 18.09 6.00 15.20
N LEU A 92 17.27 4.97 15.01
CA LEU A 92 16.47 4.34 16.07
C LEU A 92 17.20 3.22 16.82
N SER A 93 18.35 2.78 16.33
CA SER A 93 19.04 1.58 16.84
C SER A 93 19.36 1.59 18.33
N THR A 94 19.46 2.78 18.95
CA THR A 94 19.71 2.96 20.39
C THR A 94 18.47 3.29 21.20
N SER A 95 17.29 3.42 20.55
CA SER A 95 16.02 3.67 21.24
C SER A 95 15.51 2.38 21.91
N PRO A 96 15.25 2.39 23.22
CA PRO A 96 14.69 1.23 23.89
C PRO A 96 13.33 0.80 23.31
N GLU A 97 12.48 1.77 22.94
CA GLU A 97 11.17 1.50 22.37
C GLU A 97 11.29 0.80 21.01
N TYR A 98 12.27 1.21 20.20
CA TYR A 98 12.51 0.58 18.90
C TYR A 98 13.06 -0.83 19.06
N GLN A 99 13.99 -1.05 20.00
CA GLN A 99 14.51 -2.39 20.30
C GLN A 99 13.42 -3.33 20.77
N MET A 100 12.56 -2.91 21.70
CA MET A 100 11.42 -3.70 22.17
C MET A 100 10.47 -4.05 21.01
N TRP A 101 10.20 -3.07 20.13
CA TRP A 101 9.36 -3.31 18.96
C TRP A 101 9.96 -4.35 18.00
N ILE A 102 11.26 -4.28 17.74
CA ILE A 102 11.95 -5.29 16.91
C ILE A 102 11.96 -6.67 17.59
N GLU A 103 12.23 -6.73 18.89
CA GLU A 103 12.23 -7.98 19.67
C GLU A 103 10.84 -8.67 19.68
N SER A 104 9.77 -7.89 19.64
CA SER A 104 8.41 -8.40 19.48
C SER A 104 8.10 -8.85 18.05
N MET A 105 9.07 -8.89 17.15
CA MET A 105 8.87 -9.10 15.69
C MET A 105 7.91 -8.06 15.08
N CYS A 106 7.97 -6.84 15.54
CA CYS A 106 7.13 -5.70 15.14
C CYS A 106 5.63 -5.90 15.45
N LEU A 107 5.29 -6.75 16.41
CA LEU A 107 3.90 -7.02 16.78
C LEU A 107 3.35 -6.05 17.83
N ASP A 108 4.22 -5.53 18.69
CA ASP A 108 3.82 -4.56 19.71
C ASP A 108 3.36 -3.24 19.08
N PRO A 109 2.43 -2.52 19.72
CA PRO A 109 2.03 -1.19 19.29
C PRO A 109 3.23 -0.22 19.28
N ILE A 110 3.34 0.57 18.22
CA ILE A 110 4.33 1.64 18.15
C ILE A 110 3.89 2.77 19.08
N PRO A 111 4.75 3.27 19.98
CA PRO A 111 4.36 4.38 20.85
C PRO A 111 3.88 5.59 20.04
N GLN A 112 2.71 6.14 20.41
CA GLN A 112 2.00 7.22 19.70
C GLN A 112 1.65 6.89 18.23
N GLY A 113 1.71 5.63 17.85
CA GLY A 113 1.35 5.13 16.53
C GLY A 113 0.30 4.03 16.63
N GLU A 114 0.26 3.14 15.67
CA GLU A 114 -0.67 2.01 15.66
C GLU A 114 0.05 0.66 15.76
N SER A 115 -0.69 -0.38 16.16
CA SER A 115 -0.19 -1.75 16.09
C SER A 115 -0.30 -2.29 14.66
N VAL A 116 0.56 -3.28 14.31
CA VAL A 116 0.45 -3.96 13.02
C VAL A 116 -0.89 -4.68 12.88
N THR A 117 -1.48 -5.14 13.98
CA THR A 117 -2.78 -5.80 14.00
C THR A 117 -3.91 -4.84 13.65
N ASP A 118 -3.94 -3.65 14.26
CA ASP A 118 -4.94 -2.62 13.96
C ASP A 118 -4.79 -2.10 12.53
N PHE A 119 -3.54 -1.87 12.10
CA PHE A 119 -3.23 -1.49 10.73
C PHE A 119 -3.81 -2.48 9.71
N LYS A 120 -3.47 -3.79 9.86
CA LYS A 120 -3.98 -4.84 8.97
C LYS A 120 -5.49 -4.94 9.02
N ALA A 121 -6.09 -4.84 10.21
CA ALA A 121 -7.54 -4.93 10.38
C ALA A 121 -8.25 -3.81 9.62
N ARG A 122 -7.83 -2.53 9.78
CA ARG A 122 -8.48 -1.42 9.05
C ARG A 122 -8.30 -1.51 7.54
N CYS A 123 -7.11 -1.92 7.06
CA CYS A 123 -6.88 -2.13 5.63
C CYS A 123 -7.81 -3.21 5.04
N CYS A 124 -7.96 -4.35 5.75
CA CYS A 124 -8.83 -5.44 5.31
C CYS A 124 -10.31 -5.05 5.33
N VAL A 125 -10.77 -4.36 6.37
CA VAL A 125 -12.15 -3.85 6.47
C VAL A 125 -12.45 -2.88 5.32
N ALA A 126 -11.54 -1.95 5.05
CA ALA A 126 -11.67 -1.02 3.94
C ALA A 126 -11.71 -1.73 2.59
N PHE A 127 -10.81 -2.70 2.37
CA PHE A 127 -10.78 -3.50 1.15
C PHE A 127 -12.10 -4.26 0.96
N GLU A 128 -12.59 -4.96 1.98
CA GLU A 128 -13.88 -5.67 1.90
C GLU A 128 -15.05 -4.73 1.60
N SER A 129 -15.08 -3.56 2.22
CA SER A 129 -16.12 -2.55 1.97
C SER A 129 -16.12 -2.10 0.51
N VAL A 130 -14.95 -1.88 -0.07
CA VAL A 130 -14.82 -1.56 -1.50
C VAL A 130 -15.28 -2.73 -2.36
N MET A 131 -14.72 -3.93 -2.13
CA MET A 131 -14.98 -5.10 -2.97
C MET A 131 -16.45 -5.54 -2.97
N LYS A 132 -17.15 -5.35 -1.84
CA LYS A 132 -18.59 -5.68 -1.72
C LYS A 132 -19.48 -4.82 -2.62
N ASN A 133 -19.05 -3.60 -2.93
CA ASN A 133 -19.82 -2.62 -3.70
C ASN A 133 -19.46 -2.60 -5.19
N LEU A 134 -18.46 -3.38 -5.62
CA LEU A 134 -18.06 -3.45 -7.03
C LEU A 134 -18.96 -4.39 -7.81
N PRO A 135 -19.36 -4.00 -9.03
CA PRO A 135 -20.10 -4.90 -9.93
C PRO A 135 -19.25 -6.12 -10.32
N ASP A 136 -19.93 -7.24 -10.56
CA ASP A 136 -19.27 -8.42 -11.13
C ASP A 136 -18.61 -8.09 -12.47
N ASN A 137 -17.47 -8.74 -12.74
CA ASN A 137 -16.68 -8.59 -13.97
C ASN A 137 -16.20 -7.16 -14.24
N SER A 138 -16.08 -6.35 -13.19
CA SER A 138 -15.46 -5.03 -13.27
C SER A 138 -13.95 -5.09 -12.99
N SER A 139 -13.29 -3.95 -13.15
CA SER A 139 -11.88 -3.75 -12.84
C SER A 139 -11.68 -2.60 -11.85
N ALA A 140 -10.80 -2.78 -10.89
CA ALA A 140 -10.48 -1.76 -9.89
C ALA A 140 -8.97 -1.59 -9.73
N ALA A 141 -8.51 -0.35 -9.74
CA ALA A 141 -7.15 0.01 -9.43
C ALA A 141 -7.08 0.63 -8.02
N PHE A 142 -6.05 0.28 -7.27
CA PHE A 142 -5.75 0.79 -5.94
C PHE A 142 -4.36 1.43 -5.96
N VAL A 143 -4.29 2.73 -5.72
CA VAL A 143 -3.01 3.44 -5.59
C VAL A 143 -2.78 3.72 -4.11
N VAL A 144 -1.92 2.91 -3.51
CA VAL A 144 -1.77 2.81 -2.06
C VAL A 144 -0.31 2.66 -1.64
N HIS A 145 -0.05 2.07 -0.50
CA HIS A 145 1.25 1.90 0.15
C HIS A 145 1.65 0.42 0.24
N GLY A 146 2.93 0.20 0.53
CA GLY A 146 3.47 -1.16 0.65
C GLY A 146 2.77 -1.98 1.72
N GLY A 147 2.61 -1.41 2.92
CA GLY A 147 1.95 -2.09 4.03
C GLY A 147 0.48 -2.44 3.74
N VAL A 148 -0.24 -1.55 3.06
CA VAL A 148 -1.64 -1.80 2.65
C VAL A 148 -1.73 -2.98 1.69
N ILE A 149 -0.87 -3.02 0.65
CA ILE A 149 -0.83 -4.11 -0.33
C ILE A 149 -0.48 -5.43 0.37
N MET A 150 0.56 -5.43 1.20
CA MET A 150 0.95 -6.61 1.98
C MET A 150 -0.16 -7.13 2.88
N SER A 151 -0.93 -6.23 3.53
CA SER A 151 -2.07 -6.61 4.38
C SER A 151 -3.19 -7.29 3.58
N ILE A 152 -3.54 -6.73 2.43
CA ILE A 152 -4.55 -7.30 1.54
C ILE A 152 -4.11 -8.67 1.03
N LEU A 153 -2.87 -8.79 0.56
CA LEU A 153 -2.38 -10.05 0.00
C LEU A 153 -2.26 -11.14 1.07
N GLU A 154 -1.77 -10.82 2.28
CA GLU A 154 -1.71 -11.80 3.38
C GLU A 154 -3.09 -12.32 3.76
N ALA A 155 -4.11 -11.44 3.75
CA ALA A 155 -5.46 -11.82 4.15
C ALA A 155 -6.21 -12.66 3.10
N TYR A 156 -6.01 -12.35 1.81
CA TYR A 156 -6.88 -12.86 0.75
C TYR A 156 -6.20 -13.81 -0.25
N THR A 157 -4.89 -14.10 -0.14
CA THR A 157 -4.23 -15.08 -1.01
C THR A 157 -4.20 -16.49 -0.42
N LYS A 158 -4.13 -17.50 -1.28
CA LYS A 158 -3.93 -18.91 -0.89
C LYS A 158 -2.88 -19.56 -1.81
N PRO A 159 -1.93 -20.37 -1.29
CA PRO A 159 -1.71 -20.61 0.13
C PRO A 159 -1.26 -19.33 0.86
N LYS A 160 -1.54 -19.22 2.16
CA LYS A 160 -1.08 -18.09 2.97
C LYS A 160 0.45 -18.05 3.02
N ARG A 161 1.00 -16.85 2.90
CA ARG A 161 2.40 -16.50 3.15
C ARG A 161 2.47 -15.47 4.26
N ASN A 162 3.67 -15.22 4.79
CA ASN A 162 3.86 -14.16 5.77
C ASN A 162 3.72 -12.79 5.12
N PHE A 163 3.33 -11.80 5.93
CA PHE A 163 3.15 -10.40 5.50
C PHE A 163 4.31 -9.87 4.66
N TYR A 164 5.55 -10.06 5.11
CA TYR A 164 6.73 -9.55 4.42
C TYR A 164 7.09 -10.31 3.12
N ASP A 165 6.53 -11.49 2.89
CA ASP A 165 6.72 -12.24 1.63
C ASP A 165 6.02 -11.57 0.44
N TYR A 166 5.12 -10.62 0.71
CA TYR A 166 4.41 -9.80 -0.29
C TYR A 166 5.03 -8.42 -0.48
N HIS A 167 6.31 -8.24 -0.09
CA HIS A 167 6.98 -6.96 -0.26
C HIS A 167 6.95 -6.50 -1.72
N ILE A 168 6.64 -5.21 -1.91
CA ILE A 168 6.56 -4.55 -3.20
C ILE A 168 7.35 -3.23 -3.15
N GLY A 169 8.15 -2.93 -4.17
CA GLY A 169 8.94 -1.70 -4.27
C GLY A 169 8.12 -0.46 -4.63
N ASN A 170 8.68 0.74 -4.40
CA ASN A 170 8.04 1.98 -4.84
C ASN A 170 7.91 2.03 -6.37
N GLY A 171 6.75 2.42 -6.88
CA GLY A 171 6.49 2.45 -8.31
C GLY A 171 6.35 1.07 -8.95
N GLU A 172 6.11 0.02 -8.17
CA GLU A 172 5.77 -1.32 -8.66
C GLU A 172 4.27 -1.58 -8.54
N TYR A 173 3.80 -2.61 -9.23
CA TYR A 173 2.40 -2.99 -9.21
C TYR A 173 2.20 -4.50 -9.23
N ILE A 174 1.01 -4.92 -8.82
CA ILE A 174 0.55 -6.31 -8.91
C ILE A 174 -0.76 -6.31 -9.67
N TRP A 175 -0.80 -7.10 -10.74
CA TRP A 175 -2.03 -7.40 -11.47
C TRP A 175 -2.57 -8.75 -11.04
N THR A 176 -3.84 -8.79 -10.64
CA THR A 176 -4.44 -10.00 -10.08
C THR A 176 -5.96 -10.03 -10.29
N THR A 177 -6.60 -11.10 -9.85
CA THR A 177 -8.04 -11.27 -9.90
C THR A 177 -8.56 -11.61 -8.51
N TYR A 178 -9.70 -11.05 -8.14
CA TYR A 178 -10.40 -11.35 -6.89
C TYR A 178 -11.70 -12.08 -7.17
N ASP A 179 -11.86 -13.24 -6.55
CA ASP A 179 -13.11 -13.98 -6.56
C ASP A 179 -13.98 -13.52 -5.38
N GLN A 180 -15.08 -12.83 -5.67
CA GLN A 180 -15.98 -12.29 -4.65
C GLN A 180 -16.72 -13.40 -3.86
N LEU A 181 -16.95 -14.56 -4.44
CA LEU A 181 -17.66 -15.66 -3.77
C LEU A 181 -16.77 -16.35 -2.74
N SER A 182 -15.57 -16.73 -3.14
CA SER A 182 -14.60 -17.38 -2.24
C SER A 182 -13.79 -16.38 -1.40
N ARG A 183 -13.84 -15.08 -1.74
CA ARG A 183 -13.03 -13.99 -1.14
C ARG A 183 -11.54 -14.28 -1.21
N VAL A 184 -11.08 -14.73 -2.38
CA VAL A 184 -9.68 -15.11 -2.62
C VAL A 184 -9.09 -14.31 -3.78
N ILE A 185 -7.86 -13.84 -3.60
CA ILE A 185 -7.02 -13.28 -4.66
C ILE A 185 -6.35 -14.44 -5.38
N LEU A 186 -6.48 -14.46 -6.70
CA LEU A 186 -5.97 -15.49 -7.60
C LEU A 186 -4.90 -14.87 -8.50
N GLU A 187 -3.93 -15.68 -8.94
CA GLU A 187 -2.96 -15.33 -9.99
C GLU A 187 -2.33 -13.93 -9.87
N MET A 188 -1.25 -13.82 -9.16
CA MET A 188 -0.53 -12.54 -8.98
C MET A 188 0.59 -12.41 -10.02
N ASN A 189 0.55 -11.34 -10.80
CA ASN A 189 1.59 -10.94 -11.74
C ASN A 189 2.24 -9.64 -11.25
N PHE A 190 3.49 -9.71 -10.84
CA PHE A 190 4.27 -8.56 -10.38
C PHE A 190 4.87 -7.82 -11.58
N GLY A 191 4.85 -6.48 -11.55
CA GLY A 191 5.41 -5.64 -12.59
C GLY A 191 6.10 -4.38 -12.08
N ILE A 192 7.06 -3.89 -12.87
CA ILE A 192 7.87 -2.69 -12.66
C ILE A 192 7.79 -1.76 -13.89
#